data_2cc11c248756a833952e5c0f8f5d797b
#
_entry.id   2cc11c248756a833952e5c0f8f5d797b
#
_cell.length_a   1.000
_cell.length_b   1.000
_cell.length_c   1.000
_cell.angle_alpha   90.00
_cell.angle_beta   90.00
_cell.angle_gamma   90.00
#
_symmetry.space_group_name_H-M   'P 1'
#
loop_
_entity.id
_entity.type
_entity.pdbx_description
1 polymer ?
#
loop_
_entity_poly.entity_id
_entity_poly.type
_entity_poly.pdbx_seq_one_letter_code
_entity_poly.pdbx_strand_id
1 'polypeptide(L)'
;MTVKVKNHQASQTQQVPQLILQRVDVHYGPHCALQSIDLAVQSGERIAFVGTNGSGKSTLLRVMHGVLPVSSGQVLWQPEVKQAMVFQRPYMLRTSVINFVAMGLWIQGVQWRLAKEQAMQALQQVGLQDLAHRNAKTLSGGQQQRLAFARALAVQPQCILLDEPTSSLDPHAKREVERIMQDWINDHATTLLFSSHNLGQVKRLATRVIYLESGRILADLPTADFFNQPLENSHPEAYLFLRGERV
;
A
#
# COMPACT_ATOMS: atom_id res chain seq x y z
N MET A 1 -54.48 11.69 -19.56
CA MET A 1 -53.28 12.15 -18.82
C MET A 1 -52.37 10.97 -18.61
N THR A 2 -51.34 10.84 -19.43
CA THR A 2 -50.42 9.70 -19.42
C THR A 2 -49.14 10.11 -18.69
N VAL A 3 -48.94 9.51 -17.49
CA VAL A 3 -47.74 9.77 -16.68
C VAL A 3 -46.59 8.92 -17.23
N LYS A 4 -45.57 9.61 -17.81
CA LYS A 4 -44.31 9.00 -18.21
C LYS A 4 -43.47 8.79 -16.97
N VAL A 5 -43.31 7.53 -16.55
CA VAL A 5 -42.30 7.13 -15.57
C VAL A 5 -40.93 7.17 -16.25
N LYS A 6 -40.08 8.12 -15.86
CA LYS A 6 -38.68 8.16 -16.26
C LYS A 6 -37.91 7.12 -15.45
N ASN A 7 -37.57 6.01 -16.07
CA ASN A 7 -36.55 5.08 -15.55
C ASN A 7 -35.19 5.77 -15.61
N HIS A 8 -34.66 6.19 -14.46
CA HIS A 8 -33.26 6.51 -14.27
C HIS A 8 -32.50 5.20 -13.97
N GLN A 9 -32.19 4.44 -14.99
CA GLN A 9 -31.12 3.46 -14.92
C GLN A 9 -29.80 4.25 -14.98
N ALA A 10 -29.22 4.50 -13.82
CA ALA A 10 -27.82 4.91 -13.73
C ALA A 10 -26.96 3.78 -14.30
N SER A 11 -26.41 4.00 -15.49
CA SER A 11 -25.41 3.14 -16.10
C SER A 11 -24.19 3.08 -15.14
N GLN A 12 -24.08 2.02 -14.34
CA GLN A 12 -22.83 1.69 -13.67
C GLN A 12 -21.83 1.31 -14.77
N THR A 13 -21.02 2.27 -15.16
CA THR A 13 -19.83 2.02 -15.98
C THR A 13 -18.99 1.04 -15.15
N GLN A 14 -18.94 -0.23 -15.54
CA GLN A 14 -18.05 -1.21 -14.93
C GLN A 14 -16.62 -0.74 -15.15
N GLN A 15 -16.04 -0.07 -14.14
CA GLN A 15 -14.64 0.30 -14.18
C GLN A 15 -13.81 -1.00 -14.17
N VAL A 16 -12.94 -1.14 -15.15
CA VAL A 16 -12.03 -2.29 -15.23
C VAL A 16 -11.07 -2.19 -14.04
N PRO A 17 -10.95 -3.24 -13.20
CA PRO A 17 -10.06 -3.21 -12.05
C PRO A 17 -8.61 -2.92 -12.46
N GLN A 18 -7.90 -2.10 -11.66
CA GLN A 18 -6.49 -1.77 -11.90
C GLN A 18 -5.57 -2.97 -11.66
N LEU A 19 -5.94 -3.82 -10.70
CA LEU A 19 -5.23 -5.05 -10.34
C LEU A 19 -6.24 -6.15 -10.06
N ILE A 20 -5.96 -7.36 -10.56
CA ILE A 20 -6.75 -8.57 -10.27
C ILE A 20 -5.80 -9.68 -9.81
N LEU A 21 -6.12 -10.31 -8.70
CA LEU A 21 -5.55 -11.58 -8.26
C LEU A 21 -6.57 -12.67 -8.50
N GLN A 22 -6.15 -13.79 -9.11
CA GLN A 22 -7.02 -14.93 -9.42
C GLN A 22 -6.41 -16.20 -8.83
N ARG A 23 -7.06 -16.73 -7.78
CA ARG A 23 -6.69 -17.96 -7.08
C ARG A 23 -5.19 -18.04 -6.77
N VAL A 24 -4.65 -16.96 -6.19
CA VAL A 24 -3.22 -16.86 -5.90
C VAL A 24 -2.87 -17.66 -4.67
N ASP A 25 -1.90 -18.58 -4.83
CA ASP A 25 -1.25 -19.30 -3.74
C ASP A 25 0.23 -18.94 -3.65
N VAL A 26 0.76 -18.94 -2.43
CA VAL A 26 2.19 -18.77 -2.17
C VAL A 26 2.63 -19.77 -1.11
N HIS A 27 3.67 -20.54 -1.44
CA HIS A 27 4.27 -21.52 -0.55
C HIS A 27 5.75 -21.20 -0.29
N TYR A 28 6.18 -21.33 0.96
CA TYR A 28 7.58 -21.34 1.38
C TYR A 28 7.90 -22.76 1.89
N GLY A 29 8.38 -23.61 0.99
CA GLY A 29 8.51 -25.04 1.29
C GLY A 29 7.14 -25.64 1.66
N PRO A 30 7.01 -26.28 2.84
CA PRO A 30 5.74 -26.86 3.29
C PRO A 30 4.74 -25.81 3.83
N HIS A 31 5.19 -24.59 4.09
CA HIS A 31 4.33 -23.53 4.66
C HIS A 31 3.54 -22.80 3.57
N CYS A 32 2.21 -22.83 3.67
CA CYS A 32 1.32 -22.07 2.80
C CYS A 32 1.13 -20.67 3.40
N ALA A 33 1.71 -19.64 2.75
CA ALA A 33 1.65 -18.27 3.20
C ALA A 33 0.45 -17.50 2.65
N LEU A 34 -0.04 -17.85 1.45
CA LEU A 34 -1.29 -17.36 0.87
C LEU A 34 -2.02 -18.55 0.24
N GLN A 35 -3.33 -18.59 0.43
CA GLN A 35 -4.17 -19.67 -0.05
C GLN A 35 -5.41 -19.15 -0.77
N SER A 36 -5.47 -19.44 -2.07
CA SER A 36 -6.60 -19.13 -2.96
C SER A 36 -7.10 -17.69 -2.85
N ILE A 37 -6.18 -16.74 -2.98
CA ILE A 37 -6.51 -15.32 -2.89
C ILE A 37 -7.14 -14.87 -4.21
N ASP A 38 -8.39 -14.44 -4.13
CA ASP A 38 -9.11 -13.71 -5.16
C ASP A 38 -9.35 -12.27 -4.70
N LEU A 39 -8.92 -11.29 -5.50
CA LEU A 39 -9.05 -9.87 -5.14
C LEU A 39 -9.07 -9.01 -6.40
N ALA A 40 -9.98 -8.07 -6.46
CA ALA A 40 -9.98 -6.99 -7.46
C ALA A 40 -9.80 -5.64 -6.77
N VAL A 41 -8.91 -4.81 -7.32
CA VAL A 41 -8.59 -3.46 -6.84
C VAL A 41 -8.93 -2.46 -7.92
N GLN A 42 -9.76 -1.46 -7.58
CA GLN A 42 -10.11 -0.36 -8.47
C GLN A 42 -9.09 0.77 -8.38
N SER A 43 -8.97 1.56 -9.45
CA SER A 43 -8.16 2.77 -9.42
C SER A 43 -8.67 3.75 -8.36
N GLY A 44 -7.76 4.33 -7.58
CA GLY A 44 -8.08 5.28 -6.51
C GLY A 44 -8.60 4.66 -5.21
N GLU A 45 -8.75 3.32 -5.14
CA GLU A 45 -9.09 2.66 -3.87
C GLU A 45 -7.97 2.81 -2.83
N ARG A 46 -8.36 2.87 -1.56
CA ARG A 46 -7.46 2.86 -0.42
C ARG A 46 -7.77 1.65 0.44
N ILE A 47 -6.98 0.59 0.23
CA ILE A 47 -7.21 -0.72 0.87
C ILE A 47 -6.21 -0.93 2.00
N ALA A 48 -6.72 -1.18 3.19
CA ALA A 48 -5.93 -1.63 4.31
C ALA A 48 -6.01 -3.15 4.48
N PHE A 49 -4.85 -3.81 4.51
CA PHE A 49 -4.72 -5.21 4.89
C PHE A 49 -4.46 -5.30 6.39
N VAL A 50 -5.37 -5.92 7.12
CA VAL A 50 -5.29 -6.10 8.57
C VAL A 50 -5.31 -7.59 8.94
N GLY A 51 -4.86 -7.94 10.13
CA GLY A 51 -4.81 -9.32 10.61
C GLY A 51 -3.60 -9.54 11.51
N THR A 52 -3.51 -10.70 12.15
CA THR A 52 -2.43 -11.06 13.08
C THR A 52 -1.06 -11.14 12.41
N ASN A 53 0.00 -11.22 13.21
CA ASN A 53 1.35 -11.48 12.70
C ASN A 53 1.39 -12.84 11.99
N GLY A 54 2.05 -12.91 10.83
CA GLY A 54 2.10 -14.14 10.02
C GLY A 54 0.84 -14.42 9.20
N SER A 55 -0.19 -13.56 9.20
CA SER A 55 -1.43 -13.79 8.43
C SER A 55 -1.25 -13.71 6.90
N GLY A 56 -0.09 -13.28 6.40
CA GLY A 56 0.20 -13.20 4.96
C GLY A 56 0.19 -11.78 4.35
N LYS A 57 -0.07 -10.71 5.13
CA LYS A 57 -0.17 -9.32 4.62
C LYS A 57 1.04 -8.87 3.80
N SER A 58 2.24 -9.01 4.37
CA SER A 58 3.49 -8.63 3.68
C SER A 58 3.76 -9.50 2.44
N THR A 59 3.41 -10.79 2.51
CA THR A 59 3.51 -11.71 1.37
C THR A 59 2.57 -11.26 0.25
N LEU A 60 1.33 -10.91 0.58
CA LEU A 60 0.35 -10.43 -0.37
C LEU A 60 0.80 -9.14 -1.07
N LEU A 61 1.28 -8.15 -0.32
CA LEU A 61 1.80 -6.90 -0.90
C LEU A 61 3.01 -7.14 -1.82
N ARG A 62 3.92 -8.05 -1.45
CA ARG A 62 5.09 -8.41 -2.28
C ARG A 62 4.70 -9.14 -3.55
N VAL A 63 3.70 -9.99 -3.49
CA VAL A 63 3.12 -10.67 -4.66
C VAL A 63 2.46 -9.66 -5.60
N MET A 64 1.64 -8.77 -5.06
CA MET A 64 1.01 -7.70 -5.85
C MET A 64 2.06 -6.83 -6.56
N HIS A 65 3.15 -6.48 -5.89
CA HIS A 65 4.23 -5.69 -6.49
C HIS A 65 5.09 -6.49 -7.49
N GLY A 66 4.99 -7.81 -7.52
CA GLY A 66 5.82 -8.67 -8.37
C GLY A 66 7.23 -8.94 -7.85
N VAL A 67 7.55 -8.56 -6.60
CA VAL A 67 8.83 -8.88 -5.93
C VAL A 67 8.88 -10.35 -5.53
N LEU A 68 7.72 -10.95 -5.27
CA LEU A 68 7.57 -12.35 -4.90
C LEU A 68 6.75 -13.07 -5.96
N PRO A 69 7.25 -14.16 -6.57
CA PRO A 69 6.46 -14.94 -7.51
C PRO A 69 5.35 -15.71 -6.78
N VAL A 70 4.26 -15.95 -7.49
CA VAL A 70 3.18 -16.84 -7.04
C VAL A 70 3.59 -18.31 -7.22
N SER A 71 3.08 -19.20 -6.37
CA SER A 71 3.20 -20.65 -6.56
C SER A 71 2.15 -21.19 -7.52
N SER A 72 0.95 -20.60 -7.51
CA SER A 72 -0.13 -20.84 -8.48
C SER A 72 -1.04 -19.63 -8.56
N GLY A 73 -1.92 -19.60 -9.55
CA GLY A 73 -2.80 -18.45 -9.82
C GLY A 73 -2.14 -17.37 -10.65
N GLN A 74 -2.76 -16.19 -10.71
CA GLN A 74 -2.30 -15.08 -11.54
C GLN A 74 -2.47 -13.73 -10.85
N VAL A 75 -1.53 -12.82 -11.13
CA VAL A 75 -1.59 -11.41 -10.73
C VAL A 75 -1.60 -10.56 -12.01
N LEU A 76 -2.69 -9.86 -12.25
CA LEU A 76 -2.94 -9.14 -13.49
C LEU A 76 -3.06 -7.65 -13.19
N TRP A 77 -2.08 -6.87 -13.61
CA TRP A 77 -2.12 -5.41 -13.61
C TRP A 77 -2.66 -4.89 -14.94
N GLN A 78 -3.39 -3.77 -14.89
CA GLN A 78 -3.63 -3.02 -16.13
C GLN A 78 -2.30 -2.60 -16.75
N PRO A 79 -2.20 -2.60 -18.10
CA PRO A 79 -1.00 -2.12 -18.80
C PRO A 79 -0.60 -0.70 -18.32
N GLU A 80 0.70 -0.46 -18.24
CA GLU A 80 1.32 0.84 -17.94
C GLU A 80 1.08 1.42 -16.54
N VAL A 81 0.44 0.68 -15.63
CA VAL A 81 0.31 1.13 -14.23
C VAL A 81 1.67 1.18 -13.56
N LYS A 82 2.13 2.39 -13.26
CA LYS A 82 3.32 2.59 -12.46
C LYS A 82 3.02 2.30 -11.00
N GLN A 83 3.76 1.38 -10.43
CA GLN A 83 3.65 1.02 -9.02
C GLN A 83 4.95 1.26 -8.27
N ALA A 84 4.84 1.55 -6.99
CA ALA A 84 5.98 1.67 -6.09
C ALA A 84 5.68 0.97 -4.77
N MET A 85 6.72 0.41 -4.14
CA MET A 85 6.58 -0.26 -2.84
C MET A 85 7.53 0.36 -1.81
N VAL A 86 7.01 0.59 -0.61
CA VAL A 86 7.77 0.94 0.58
C VAL A 86 7.69 -0.22 1.57
N PHE A 87 8.86 -0.76 1.92
CA PHE A 87 8.98 -1.88 2.85
C PHE A 87 8.98 -1.40 4.30
N GLN A 88 8.59 -2.26 5.22
CA GLN A 88 8.60 -2.01 6.67
C GLN A 88 9.99 -1.57 7.16
N ARG A 89 11.05 -2.19 6.65
CA ARG A 89 12.45 -1.82 6.92
C ARG A 89 13.14 -1.54 5.59
N PRO A 90 13.23 -0.27 5.17
CA PRO A 90 13.85 0.06 3.91
C PRO A 90 15.37 -0.17 3.99
N TYR A 91 15.91 -0.85 2.98
CA TYR A 91 17.35 -1.04 2.87
C TYR A 91 18.01 0.21 2.31
N MET A 92 18.98 0.78 3.04
CA MET A 92 19.73 1.96 2.62
C MET A 92 21.05 1.57 1.98
N LEU A 93 21.31 2.11 0.79
CA LEU A 93 22.60 1.98 0.11
C LEU A 93 23.63 2.94 0.72
N ARG A 94 24.91 2.61 0.60
CA ARG A 94 26.02 3.49 0.98
C ARG A 94 26.26 4.54 -0.10
N THR A 95 25.32 5.48 -0.25
CA THR A 95 25.35 6.57 -1.22
C THR A 95 24.72 7.82 -0.63
N SER A 96 24.79 8.96 -1.31
CA SER A 96 24.08 10.17 -0.86
C SER A 96 22.57 10.02 -0.99
N VAL A 97 21.82 10.73 -0.14
CA VAL A 97 20.36 10.76 -0.10
C VAL A 97 19.77 11.06 -1.48
N ILE A 98 20.28 12.09 -2.17
CA ILE A 98 19.81 12.44 -3.51
C ILE A 98 20.10 11.35 -4.54
N ASN A 99 21.28 10.73 -4.48
CA ASN A 99 21.62 9.64 -5.40
C ASN A 99 20.78 8.39 -5.14
N PHE A 100 20.40 8.12 -3.88
CA PHE A 100 19.52 7.00 -3.52
C PHE A 100 18.15 7.13 -4.18
N VAL A 101 17.58 8.33 -4.23
CA VAL A 101 16.32 8.61 -4.92
C VAL A 101 16.50 8.59 -6.44
N ALA A 102 17.50 9.34 -6.94
CA ALA A 102 17.78 9.46 -8.37
C ALA A 102 18.03 8.11 -9.06
N MET A 103 18.65 7.15 -8.35
CA MET A 103 18.94 5.83 -8.87
C MET A 103 17.67 5.08 -9.26
N GLY A 104 16.55 5.26 -8.52
CA GLY A 104 15.25 4.67 -8.87
C GLY A 104 14.72 5.16 -10.21
N LEU A 105 14.87 6.44 -10.50
CA LEU A 105 14.49 7.07 -11.77
C LEU A 105 15.42 6.68 -12.91
N TRP A 106 16.73 6.65 -12.64
CA TRP A 106 17.73 6.27 -13.62
C TRP A 106 17.55 4.84 -14.13
N ILE A 107 17.24 3.89 -13.25
CA ILE A 107 16.93 2.50 -13.61
C ILE A 107 15.70 2.43 -14.55
N GLN A 108 14.77 3.38 -14.45
CA GLN A 108 13.62 3.52 -15.34
C GLN A 108 13.94 4.27 -16.65
N GLY A 109 15.22 4.56 -16.94
CA GLY A 109 15.65 5.19 -18.17
C GLY A 109 15.72 6.72 -18.14
N VAL A 110 15.45 7.38 -16.99
CA VAL A 110 15.57 8.84 -16.88
C VAL A 110 17.05 9.22 -16.89
N GLN A 111 17.43 10.23 -17.69
CA GLN A 111 18.79 10.75 -17.69
C GLN A 111 19.24 11.17 -16.28
N TRP A 112 20.46 10.84 -15.89
CA TRP A 112 20.97 11.05 -14.53
C TRP A 112 20.84 12.48 -14.00
N ARG A 113 21.07 13.48 -14.85
CA ARG A 113 20.91 14.90 -14.50
C ARG A 113 19.44 15.18 -14.13
N LEU A 114 18.50 14.79 -14.98
CA LEU A 114 17.06 14.97 -14.76
C LEU A 114 16.57 14.14 -13.55
N ALA A 115 17.10 12.93 -13.40
CA ALA A 115 16.80 12.10 -12.24
C ALA A 115 17.19 12.77 -10.92
N LYS A 116 18.31 13.50 -10.87
CA LYS A 116 18.71 14.29 -9.68
C LYS A 116 17.79 15.49 -9.43
N GLU A 117 17.35 16.16 -10.47
CA GLU A 117 16.42 17.29 -10.37
C GLU A 117 15.06 16.81 -9.79
N GLN A 118 14.52 15.72 -10.33
CA GLN A 118 13.29 15.10 -9.82
C GLN A 118 13.47 14.51 -8.41
N ALA A 119 14.63 13.93 -8.12
CA ALA A 119 14.97 13.45 -6.79
C ALA A 119 14.96 14.57 -5.75
N MET A 120 15.48 15.76 -6.10
CA MET A 120 15.46 16.92 -5.20
C MET A 120 14.03 17.37 -4.91
N GLN A 121 13.14 17.37 -5.91
CA GLN A 121 11.72 17.68 -5.71
C GLN A 121 11.05 16.66 -4.76
N ALA A 122 11.31 15.38 -4.96
CA ALA A 122 10.78 14.34 -4.07
C ALA A 122 11.33 14.46 -2.63
N LEU A 123 12.60 14.87 -2.46
CA LEU A 123 13.19 15.13 -1.15
C LEU A 123 12.55 16.33 -0.46
N GLN A 124 12.17 17.37 -1.19
CA GLN A 124 11.42 18.52 -0.65
C GLN A 124 10.05 18.10 -0.12
N GLN A 125 9.32 17.25 -0.85
CA GLN A 125 8.01 16.74 -0.43
C GLN A 125 8.06 16.01 0.93
N VAL A 126 9.18 15.34 1.23
CA VAL A 126 9.35 14.60 2.49
C VAL A 126 10.21 15.33 3.52
N GLY A 127 10.61 16.60 3.27
CA GLY A 127 11.41 17.43 4.18
C GLY A 127 12.83 16.91 4.41
N LEU A 128 13.50 16.42 3.38
CA LEU A 128 14.87 15.89 3.44
C LEU A 128 15.85 16.61 2.51
N GLN A 129 15.47 17.73 1.89
CA GLN A 129 16.30 18.47 0.94
C GLN A 129 17.65 18.91 1.53
N ASP A 130 17.68 19.32 2.80
CA ASP A 130 18.90 19.77 3.48
C ASP A 130 19.89 18.63 3.76
N LEU A 131 19.40 17.38 3.68
CA LEU A 131 20.19 16.17 3.86
C LEU A 131 20.60 15.51 2.54
N ALA A 132 20.35 16.17 1.38
CA ALA A 132 20.52 15.60 0.03
C ALA A 132 21.92 15.01 -0.21
N HIS A 133 22.97 15.63 0.33
CA HIS A 133 24.35 15.19 0.15
C HIS A 133 24.87 14.28 1.27
N ARG A 134 24.07 14.05 2.32
CA ARG A 134 24.42 13.16 3.42
C ARG A 134 24.34 11.69 3.00
N ASN A 135 25.12 10.82 3.64
CA ASN A 135 25.06 9.37 3.37
C ASN A 135 23.71 8.82 3.89
N ALA A 136 22.94 8.13 3.04
CA ALA A 136 21.63 7.59 3.38
C ALA A 136 21.63 6.64 4.59
N LYS A 137 22.72 5.87 4.78
CA LYS A 137 22.86 4.96 5.94
C LYS A 137 23.00 5.69 7.28
N THR A 138 23.39 6.96 7.30
CA THR A 138 23.59 7.73 8.54
C THR A 138 22.31 8.45 9.01
N LEU A 139 21.23 8.32 8.27
CA LEU A 139 19.94 8.88 8.63
C LEU A 139 19.30 8.12 9.82
N SER A 140 18.51 8.80 10.63
CA SER A 140 17.66 8.15 11.64
C SER A 140 16.60 7.24 10.99
N GLY A 141 16.00 6.32 11.75
CA GLY A 141 14.97 5.41 11.24
C GLY A 141 13.80 6.13 10.56
N GLY A 142 13.29 7.21 11.19
CA GLY A 142 12.23 8.03 10.59
C GLY A 142 12.68 8.76 9.31
N GLN A 143 13.92 9.26 9.27
CA GLN A 143 14.48 9.86 8.06
C GLN A 143 14.68 8.82 6.95
N GLN A 144 15.12 7.60 7.29
CA GLN A 144 15.24 6.51 6.30
C GLN A 144 13.87 6.13 5.72
N GLN A 145 12.84 6.09 6.57
CA GLN A 145 11.48 5.82 6.10
C GLN A 145 10.98 6.92 5.16
N ARG A 146 11.16 8.20 5.53
CA ARG A 146 10.80 9.32 4.65
C ARG A 146 11.61 9.29 3.34
N LEU A 147 12.88 8.90 3.39
CA LEU A 147 13.70 8.72 2.19
C LEU A 147 13.17 7.59 1.28
N ALA A 148 12.69 6.50 1.86
CA ALA A 148 12.04 5.43 1.09
C ALA A 148 10.74 5.93 0.42
N PHE A 149 9.97 6.76 1.11
CA PHE A 149 8.81 7.46 0.50
C PHE A 149 9.25 8.37 -0.64
N ALA A 150 10.27 9.24 -0.44
CA ALA A 150 10.76 10.10 -1.52
C ALA A 150 11.13 9.30 -2.77
N ARG A 151 11.82 8.15 -2.61
CA ARG A 151 12.16 7.27 -3.72
C ARG A 151 10.92 6.67 -4.40
N ALA A 152 9.89 6.29 -3.62
CA ALA A 152 8.64 5.75 -4.16
C ALA A 152 7.84 6.82 -4.90
N LEU A 153 7.77 8.04 -4.36
CA LEU A 153 6.99 9.15 -4.93
C LEU A 153 7.67 9.76 -6.17
N ALA A 154 9.01 9.72 -6.24
CA ALA A 154 9.78 10.27 -7.36
C ALA A 154 9.36 9.69 -8.72
N VAL A 155 8.91 8.44 -8.76
CA VAL A 155 8.47 7.78 -10.00
C VAL A 155 7.02 8.11 -10.37
N GLN A 156 6.34 8.97 -9.59
CA GLN A 156 4.94 9.35 -9.77
C GLN A 156 4.02 8.13 -9.95
N PRO A 157 3.92 7.25 -8.96
CA PRO A 157 3.19 6.00 -9.07
C PRO A 157 1.68 6.23 -9.08
N GLN A 158 0.95 5.42 -9.85
CA GLN A 158 -0.51 5.33 -9.85
C GLN A 158 -1.02 4.38 -8.75
N CYS A 159 -0.14 3.51 -8.25
CA CYS A 159 -0.41 2.65 -7.10
C CYS A 159 0.79 2.60 -6.17
N ILE A 160 0.55 2.81 -4.87
CA ILE A 160 1.58 2.69 -3.82
C ILE A 160 1.23 1.53 -2.90
N LEU A 161 2.19 0.63 -2.70
CA LEU A 161 2.10 -0.48 -1.77
C LEU A 161 2.99 -0.20 -0.56
N LEU A 162 2.41 -0.26 0.65
CA LEU A 162 3.10 0.08 1.89
C LEU A 162 3.02 -1.09 2.87
N ASP A 163 4.16 -1.69 3.18
CA ASP A 163 4.24 -2.77 4.16
C ASP A 163 4.59 -2.20 5.53
N GLU A 164 3.59 -2.05 6.40
CA GLU A 164 3.71 -1.49 7.77
C GLU A 164 4.59 -0.22 7.87
N PRO A 165 4.30 0.84 7.11
CA PRO A 165 5.22 1.96 6.91
C PRO A 165 5.56 2.75 8.18
N THR A 166 4.84 2.53 9.27
CA THR A 166 5.00 3.30 10.52
C THR A 166 5.25 2.45 11.76
N SER A 167 5.37 1.12 11.63
CA SER A 167 5.40 0.18 12.77
C SER A 167 6.62 0.35 13.69
N SER A 168 7.78 0.73 13.13
CA SER A 168 9.05 0.86 13.87
C SER A 168 9.44 2.32 14.18
N LEU A 169 8.50 3.26 14.01
CA LEU A 169 8.76 4.68 14.17
C LEU A 169 8.28 5.20 15.52
N ASP A 170 9.02 6.18 16.05
CA ASP A 170 8.56 6.97 17.18
C ASP A 170 7.29 7.79 16.85
N PRO A 171 6.54 8.29 17.85
CA PRO A 171 5.27 8.97 17.59
C PRO A 171 5.38 10.22 16.71
N HIS A 172 6.52 10.91 16.70
CA HIS A 172 6.73 12.11 15.88
C HIS A 172 6.95 11.70 14.40
N ALA A 173 7.90 10.80 14.16
CA ALA A 173 8.20 10.29 12.82
C ALA A 173 6.99 9.60 12.18
N LYS A 174 6.17 8.90 13.01
CA LYS A 174 4.91 8.30 12.56
C LYS A 174 3.94 9.34 12.02
N ARG A 175 3.71 10.45 12.72
CA ARG A 175 2.83 11.52 12.26
C ARG A 175 3.34 12.17 10.98
N GLU A 176 4.65 12.37 10.84
CA GLU A 176 5.24 12.91 9.61
C GLU A 176 5.00 12.00 8.41
N VAL A 177 5.23 10.68 8.56
CA VAL A 177 4.98 9.70 7.49
C VAL A 177 3.49 9.64 7.15
N GLU A 178 2.59 9.61 8.13
CA GLU A 178 1.15 9.63 7.88
C GLU A 178 0.71 10.90 7.14
N ARG A 179 1.30 12.06 7.45
CA ARG A 179 1.04 13.31 6.73
C ARG A 179 1.48 13.20 5.26
N ILE A 180 2.69 12.70 5.00
CA ILE A 180 3.16 12.49 3.62
C ILE A 180 2.20 11.58 2.84
N MET A 181 1.71 10.51 3.46
CA MET A 181 0.73 9.62 2.83
C MET A 181 -0.58 10.36 2.50
N GLN A 182 -1.11 11.14 3.45
CA GLN A 182 -2.35 11.90 3.25
C GLN A 182 -2.22 12.98 2.18
N ASP A 183 -1.12 13.76 2.23
CA ASP A 183 -0.86 14.82 1.25
C ASP A 183 -0.79 14.23 -0.16
N TRP A 184 -0.06 13.11 -0.32
CA TRP A 184 0.05 12.43 -1.61
C TRP A 184 -1.31 11.91 -2.11
N ILE A 185 -2.12 11.28 -1.25
CA ILE A 185 -3.45 10.76 -1.62
C ILE A 185 -4.39 11.88 -2.05
N ASN A 186 -4.32 13.04 -1.39
CA ASN A 186 -5.20 14.16 -1.67
C ASN A 186 -4.84 14.86 -2.99
N ASP A 187 -3.53 14.95 -3.29
CA ASP A 187 -3.02 15.64 -4.48
C ASP A 187 -3.08 14.77 -5.74
N HIS A 188 -3.12 13.45 -5.58
CA HIS A 188 -3.04 12.49 -6.67
C HIS A 188 -4.10 11.40 -6.47
N ALA A 189 -4.90 11.11 -7.48
CA ALA A 189 -5.88 10.01 -7.45
C ALA A 189 -5.19 8.62 -7.41
N THR A 190 -4.21 8.46 -6.50
CA THR A 190 -3.35 7.29 -6.39
C THR A 190 -4.04 6.19 -5.60
N THR A 191 -3.98 4.97 -6.10
CA THR A 191 -4.40 3.77 -5.37
C THR A 191 -3.43 3.50 -4.23
N LEU A 192 -3.95 3.28 -3.02
CA LEU A 192 -3.15 2.98 -1.84
C LEU A 192 -3.46 1.58 -1.32
N LEU A 193 -2.46 0.72 -1.29
CA LEU A 193 -2.53 -0.63 -0.70
C LEU A 193 -1.56 -0.69 0.47
N PHE A 194 -2.04 -0.87 1.70
CA PHE A 194 -1.15 -0.86 2.85
C PHE A 194 -1.50 -1.88 3.91
N SER A 195 -0.50 -2.45 4.56
CA SER A 195 -0.67 -3.23 5.78
C SER A 195 -0.49 -2.35 7.00
N SER A 196 -1.29 -2.57 8.04
CA SER A 196 -1.15 -1.89 9.31
C SER A 196 -1.75 -2.68 10.47
N HIS A 197 -1.09 -2.63 11.63
CA HIS A 197 -1.64 -3.08 12.91
C HIS A 197 -2.33 -1.94 13.68
N ASN A 198 -2.23 -0.71 13.18
CA ASN A 198 -2.84 0.45 13.81
C ASN A 198 -4.23 0.72 13.24
N LEU A 199 -5.26 0.24 13.93
CA LEU A 199 -6.66 0.42 13.52
C LEU A 199 -7.07 1.89 13.38
N GLY A 200 -6.49 2.79 14.19
CA GLY A 200 -6.71 4.23 14.04
C GLY A 200 -6.17 4.78 12.71
N GLN A 201 -5.02 4.30 12.25
CA GLN A 201 -4.47 4.63 10.93
C GLN A 201 -5.37 4.06 9.82
N VAL A 202 -5.79 2.80 9.95
CA VAL A 202 -6.72 2.17 9.00
C VAL A 202 -8.00 2.99 8.86
N LYS A 203 -8.63 3.38 9.97
CA LYS A 203 -9.86 4.17 9.97
C LYS A 203 -9.70 5.54 9.29
N ARG A 204 -8.51 6.16 9.38
CA ARG A 204 -8.26 7.47 8.77
C ARG A 204 -7.94 7.40 7.27
N LEU A 205 -7.22 6.36 6.84
CA LEU A 205 -6.65 6.31 5.50
C LEU A 205 -7.43 5.42 4.53
N ALA A 206 -8.00 4.31 5.01
CA ALA A 206 -8.64 3.31 4.15
C ALA A 206 -10.08 3.66 3.78
N THR A 207 -10.49 3.27 2.59
CA THR A 207 -11.91 3.21 2.16
C THR A 207 -12.45 1.78 2.24
N ARG A 208 -11.56 0.77 2.20
CA ARG A 208 -11.88 -0.65 2.21
C ARG A 208 -10.87 -1.40 3.09
N VAL A 209 -11.35 -2.34 3.87
CA VAL A 209 -10.53 -3.15 4.78
C VAL A 209 -10.63 -4.61 4.39
N ILE A 210 -9.49 -5.26 4.24
CA ILE A 210 -9.37 -6.69 4.00
C ILE A 210 -8.71 -7.33 5.21
N TYR A 211 -9.45 -8.21 5.89
CA TYR A 211 -8.92 -8.99 7.00
C TYR A 211 -8.36 -10.32 6.51
N LEU A 212 -7.07 -10.53 6.80
CA LEU A 212 -6.34 -11.75 6.48
C LEU A 212 -6.08 -12.56 7.75
N GLU A 213 -6.28 -13.87 7.64
CA GLU A 213 -5.86 -14.83 8.65
C GLU A 213 -5.38 -16.12 7.98
N SER A 214 -4.25 -16.65 8.43
CA SER A 214 -3.66 -17.90 7.92
C SER A 214 -3.59 -17.97 6.38
N GLY A 215 -3.21 -16.86 5.75
CA GLY A 215 -3.06 -16.75 4.30
C GLY A 215 -4.37 -16.65 3.51
N ARG A 216 -5.51 -16.46 4.15
CA ARG A 216 -6.83 -16.33 3.50
C ARG A 216 -7.47 -14.98 3.77
N ILE A 217 -8.26 -14.49 2.83
CA ILE A 217 -9.15 -13.35 3.05
C ILE A 217 -10.42 -13.87 3.73
N LEU A 218 -10.67 -13.40 4.96
CA LEU A 218 -11.85 -13.78 5.74
C LEU A 218 -12.90 -12.67 5.80
N ALA A 219 -12.51 -11.40 5.56
CA ALA A 219 -13.44 -10.30 5.38
C ALA A 219 -12.89 -9.30 4.35
N ASP A 220 -13.79 -8.73 3.57
CA ASP A 220 -13.53 -7.71 2.57
C ASP A 220 -14.70 -6.71 2.59
N LEU A 221 -14.52 -5.59 3.29
CA LEU A 221 -15.61 -4.69 3.66
C LEU A 221 -15.22 -3.22 3.48
N PRO A 222 -16.19 -2.33 3.17
CA PRO A 222 -16.01 -0.89 3.35
C PRO A 222 -15.52 -0.57 4.77
N THR A 223 -14.65 0.41 4.92
CA THR A 223 -14.09 0.79 6.24
C THR A 223 -15.20 1.12 7.26
N ALA A 224 -16.26 1.79 6.83
CA ALA A 224 -17.37 2.12 7.71
C ALA A 224 -18.06 0.85 8.26
N ASP A 225 -18.26 -0.16 7.42
CA ASP A 225 -18.88 -1.41 7.80
C ASP A 225 -17.97 -2.24 8.72
N PHE A 226 -16.69 -2.30 8.41
CA PHE A 226 -15.70 -3.02 9.22
C PHE A 226 -15.62 -2.52 10.67
N PHE A 227 -15.79 -1.21 10.90
CA PHE A 227 -15.67 -0.61 12.24
C PHE A 227 -17.01 -0.41 12.97
N ASN A 228 -18.14 -0.34 12.27
CA ASN A 228 -19.42 0.08 12.86
C ASN A 228 -20.51 -1.00 12.80
N GLN A 229 -20.34 -2.05 11.96
CA GLN A 229 -21.32 -3.14 11.90
C GLN A 229 -21.00 -4.24 12.93
N PRO A 230 -22.01 -4.97 13.40
CA PRO A 230 -21.82 -6.14 14.27
C PRO A 230 -21.25 -7.31 13.45
N LEU A 231 -19.91 -7.45 13.44
CA LEU A 231 -19.22 -8.51 12.70
C LEU A 231 -19.29 -9.89 13.37
N GLU A 232 -19.80 -9.99 14.59
CA GLU A 232 -19.79 -11.20 15.43
C GLU A 232 -20.37 -12.44 14.72
N ASN A 233 -21.46 -12.26 13.98
CA ASN A 233 -22.13 -13.35 13.28
C ASN A 233 -21.66 -13.54 11.83
N SER A 234 -21.22 -12.48 11.16
CA SER A 234 -20.83 -12.51 9.74
C SER A 234 -19.34 -12.77 9.53
N HIS A 235 -18.48 -12.24 10.40
CA HIS A 235 -17.01 -12.31 10.31
C HIS A 235 -16.41 -12.45 11.72
N PRO A 236 -16.64 -13.58 12.43
CA PRO A 236 -16.27 -13.74 13.83
C PRO A 236 -14.78 -13.55 14.10
N GLU A 237 -13.91 -13.96 13.18
CA GLU A 237 -12.46 -13.79 13.31
C GLU A 237 -12.06 -12.31 13.26
N ALA A 238 -12.64 -11.53 12.33
CA ALA A 238 -12.42 -10.10 12.24
C ALA A 238 -12.96 -9.35 13.47
N TYR A 239 -14.07 -9.80 14.03
CA TYR A 239 -14.64 -9.27 15.27
C TYR A 239 -13.70 -9.48 16.46
N LEU A 240 -13.18 -10.70 16.65
CA LEU A 240 -12.21 -11.01 17.70
C LEU A 240 -10.91 -10.20 17.56
N PHE A 241 -10.45 -10.02 16.30
CA PHE A 241 -9.29 -9.17 16.03
C PHE A 241 -9.54 -7.71 16.43
N LEU A 242 -10.72 -7.14 16.13
CA LEU A 242 -11.06 -5.77 16.52
C LEU A 242 -11.10 -5.58 18.03
N ARG A 243 -11.50 -6.59 18.78
CA ARG A 243 -11.53 -6.58 20.26
C ARG A 243 -10.16 -6.78 20.91
N GLY A 244 -9.13 -7.07 20.12
CA GLY A 244 -7.80 -7.39 20.64
C GLY A 244 -7.72 -8.76 21.31
N GLU A 245 -8.67 -9.65 21.05
CA GLU A 245 -8.70 -11.01 21.58
C GLU A 245 -7.91 -11.99 20.70
N ARG A 246 -7.46 -11.53 19.52
CA ARG A 246 -6.50 -12.21 18.63
C ARG A 246 -5.33 -11.29 18.36
N VAL A 247 -4.10 -11.72 18.70
CA VAL A 247 -2.84 -10.99 18.54
C VAL A 247 -1.89 -11.77 17.60
#